data_9a39ce733dff0060e0baa37568600766
#
_entry.id   9a39ce733dff0060e0baa37568600766
#
_cell.length_a   1.000
_cell.length_b   1.000
_cell.length_c   1.000
_cell.angle_alpha   90.00
_cell.angle_beta   90.00
_cell.angle_gamma   90.00
#
_symmetry.space_group_name_H-M   'P 1'
#
loop_
_entity.id
_entity.type
_entity.pdbx_description
1 polymer ?
#
loop_
_entity_poly.entity_id
_entity_poly.type
_entity_poly.pdbx_seq_one_letter_code
_entity_poly.pdbx_strand_id
1 'polypeptide(L)'
;NINNVSSGGLCTNINVNDVVVHGIPGQRKLKSGDVVGIDVGIWWKGFHTDTSTTVAVGSPTPSIQKFLDTGKEALNKAILLARPGRRIQDLSISMQRTVETAGYSAVRALTGHGIGRHLHEEPAIPCFVVGAYATSPKLVPGMVLAIEIMYNQGTSDVVYQNADGWTIATTD
;
A
#
# COMPACT_ATOMS: atom_id res chain seq x y z
N ASN A 1 18.25 4.83 1.60
CA ASN A 1 18.63 4.34 0.26
C ASN A 1 18.46 2.83 0.21
N ILE A 2 17.27 2.37 -0.19
CA ILE A 2 16.92 0.94 -0.33
C ILE A 2 17.74 0.28 -1.46
N ASN A 3 18.35 1.06 -2.32
CA ASN A 3 19.09 0.60 -3.51
C ASN A 3 20.49 0.03 -3.25
N ASN A 4 20.96 -0.09 -2.01
CA ASN A 4 22.32 -0.53 -1.68
C ASN A 4 22.39 -1.72 -0.74
N VAL A 5 21.52 -2.73 -0.92
CA VAL A 5 21.66 -3.97 -0.17
C VAL A 5 22.32 -5.02 -1.04
N SER A 6 23.64 -5.09 -0.97
CA SER A 6 24.48 -5.94 -1.83
C SER A 6 24.58 -7.42 -1.42
N SER A 7 23.91 -7.86 -0.35
CA SER A 7 24.09 -9.23 0.19
C SER A 7 22.88 -9.85 0.88
N GLY A 8 21.68 -9.54 0.40
CA GLY A 8 20.44 -9.89 1.10
C GLY A 8 20.16 -8.88 2.22
N GLY A 9 19.11 -8.09 2.09
CA GLY A 9 18.77 -7.05 3.04
C GLY A 9 17.29 -7.07 3.38
N LEU A 10 17.01 -6.78 4.61
CA LEU A 10 15.67 -6.49 5.14
C LEU A 10 15.55 -4.98 5.27
N CYS A 11 14.50 -4.42 4.68
CA CYS A 11 14.12 -3.04 4.89
C CYS A 11 12.72 -2.99 5.49
N THR A 12 12.52 -2.17 6.50
CA THR A 12 11.23 -2.06 7.18
C THR A 12 10.85 -0.60 7.30
N ASN A 13 9.64 -0.25 6.85
CA ASN A 13 9.00 1.02 7.15
C ASN A 13 8.00 0.82 8.30
N ILE A 14 7.92 1.77 9.21
CA ILE A 14 6.96 1.79 10.32
C ILE A 14 6.13 3.06 10.22
N ASN A 15 4.90 2.90 9.79
CA ASN A 15 3.97 3.99 9.50
C ASN A 15 3.01 4.14 10.67
N VAL A 16 3.08 5.24 11.41
CA VAL A 16 2.25 5.42 12.61
C VAL A 16 1.23 6.53 12.39
N ASN A 17 -0.05 6.20 12.56
CA ASN A 17 -1.21 7.09 12.46
C ASN A 17 -1.31 7.80 11.10
N ASP A 18 -0.95 9.06 11.03
CA ASP A 18 -0.98 9.93 9.86
C ASP A 18 0.05 9.56 8.78
N VAL A 19 1.06 8.76 9.11
CA VAL A 19 2.05 8.30 8.14
C VAL A 19 1.45 7.20 7.26
N VAL A 20 1.36 7.48 5.95
CA VAL A 20 0.77 6.57 4.97
C VAL A 20 1.79 5.50 4.55
N VAL A 21 2.99 5.93 4.13
CA VAL A 21 4.09 5.05 3.70
C VAL A 21 5.45 5.64 4.03
N HIS A 22 6.49 4.82 3.90
CA HIS A 22 7.90 5.20 4.03
C HIS A 22 8.30 5.76 5.39
N GLY A 23 7.54 5.45 6.45
CA GLY A 23 7.89 5.86 7.81
C GLY A 23 9.21 5.25 8.26
N ILE A 24 10.19 6.09 8.63
CA ILE A 24 11.50 5.63 9.09
C ILE A 24 11.38 5.15 10.54
N PRO A 25 11.76 3.90 10.85
CA PRO A 25 11.77 3.41 12.24
C PRO A 25 12.63 4.29 13.15
N GLY A 26 12.09 4.66 14.30
CA GLY A 26 12.74 5.56 15.24
C GLY A 26 12.54 5.14 16.71
N GLN A 27 12.85 6.06 17.62
CA GLN A 27 12.73 5.84 19.08
C GLN A 27 11.32 6.11 19.63
N ARG A 28 10.33 6.41 18.78
CA ARG A 28 8.93 6.62 19.20
C ARG A 28 8.42 5.37 19.92
N LYS A 29 7.91 5.56 21.11
CA LYS A 29 7.19 4.50 21.84
C LYS A 29 5.74 4.49 21.36
N LEU A 30 5.27 3.33 20.91
CA LEU A 30 3.88 3.12 20.55
C LEU A 30 2.98 3.20 21.78
N LYS A 31 1.78 3.71 21.60
CA LYS A 31 0.76 3.88 22.65
C LYS A 31 -0.50 3.12 22.27
N SER A 32 -1.27 2.71 23.26
CA SER A 32 -2.62 2.17 23.00
C SER A 32 -3.46 3.18 22.22
N GLY A 33 -4.07 2.70 21.14
CA GLY A 33 -4.83 3.53 20.17
C GLY A 33 -4.04 3.93 18.93
N ASP A 34 -2.71 3.79 18.90
CA ASP A 34 -1.95 4.00 17.67
C ASP A 34 -2.35 2.95 16.61
N VAL A 35 -2.42 3.39 15.35
CA VAL A 35 -2.52 2.53 14.17
C VAL A 35 -1.14 2.45 13.54
N VAL A 36 -0.65 1.24 13.29
CA VAL A 36 0.72 1.02 12.83
C VAL A 36 0.72 0.17 11.57
N GLY A 37 1.16 0.77 10.46
CA GLY A 37 1.53 0.05 9.25
C GLY A 37 2.97 -0.46 9.36
N ILE A 38 3.14 -1.75 9.14
CA ILE A 38 4.45 -2.43 9.12
C ILE A 38 4.65 -2.92 7.71
N ASP A 39 5.64 -2.39 7.04
CA ASP A 39 5.94 -2.70 5.65
C ASP A 39 7.37 -3.23 5.54
N VAL A 40 7.53 -4.39 4.92
CA VAL A 40 8.76 -5.18 4.93
C VAL A 40 9.16 -5.58 3.53
N GLY A 41 10.26 -5.03 3.05
CA GLY A 41 10.93 -5.45 1.83
C GLY A 41 12.09 -6.40 2.11
N ILE A 42 12.18 -7.50 1.33
CA ILE A 42 13.29 -8.43 1.40
C ILE A 42 13.88 -8.59 0.00
N TRP A 43 15.21 -8.48 -0.10
CA TRP A 43 15.92 -8.92 -1.29
C TRP A 43 16.64 -10.25 -1.01
N TRP A 44 16.33 -11.26 -1.79
CA TRP A 44 16.91 -12.59 -1.63
C TRP A 44 17.15 -13.26 -2.97
N LYS A 45 18.37 -13.77 -3.20
CA LYS A 45 18.76 -14.52 -4.41
C LYS A 45 18.39 -13.81 -5.73
N GLY A 46 18.50 -12.49 -5.77
CA GLY A 46 18.23 -11.67 -6.95
C GLY A 46 16.78 -11.27 -7.15
N PHE A 47 15.89 -11.52 -6.17
CA PHE A 47 14.49 -11.12 -6.21
C PHE A 47 14.10 -10.31 -4.98
N HIS A 48 13.15 -9.40 -5.18
CA HIS A 48 12.51 -8.63 -4.14
C HIS A 48 11.17 -9.23 -3.75
N THR A 49 10.81 -9.09 -2.48
CA THR A 49 9.45 -9.26 -1.97
C THR A 49 9.02 -7.99 -1.26
N ASP A 50 7.73 -7.76 -1.25
CA ASP A 50 7.12 -6.62 -0.60
C ASP A 50 5.86 -7.09 0.13
N THR A 51 5.76 -6.80 1.43
CA THR A 51 4.65 -7.28 2.26
C THR A 51 4.37 -6.30 3.38
N SER A 52 3.12 -5.89 3.50
CA SER A 52 2.71 -4.99 4.57
C SER A 52 1.47 -5.46 5.32
N THR A 53 1.32 -4.97 6.53
CA THR A 53 0.11 -5.13 7.34
C THR A 53 -0.08 -3.91 8.23
N THR A 54 -1.34 -3.60 8.53
CA THR A 54 -1.68 -2.52 9.45
C THR A 54 -2.44 -3.07 10.64
N VAL A 55 -2.03 -2.68 11.84
CA VAL A 55 -2.57 -3.15 13.11
C VAL A 55 -2.85 -1.98 14.05
N ALA A 56 -3.77 -2.16 14.98
CA ALA A 56 -3.95 -1.25 16.11
C ALA A 56 -3.12 -1.72 17.32
N VAL A 57 -2.57 -0.79 18.05
CA VAL A 57 -1.89 -1.06 19.33
C VAL A 57 -2.94 -1.10 20.44
N GLY A 58 -3.07 -2.24 21.10
CA GLY A 58 -4.13 -2.49 22.08
C GLY A 58 -5.47 -2.78 21.43
N SER A 59 -6.57 -2.48 22.11
CA SER A 59 -7.92 -2.70 21.58
C SER A 59 -8.35 -1.53 20.70
N PRO A 60 -8.68 -1.76 19.42
CA PRO A 60 -9.13 -0.71 18.53
C PRO A 60 -10.54 -0.22 18.93
N THR A 61 -10.81 1.07 18.69
CA THR A 61 -12.17 1.57 18.70
C THR A 61 -12.97 0.97 17.54
N PRO A 62 -14.32 0.96 17.58
CA PRO A 62 -15.13 0.48 16.46
C PRO A 62 -14.82 1.20 15.14
N SER A 63 -14.48 2.49 15.19
CA SER A 63 -14.08 3.26 14.00
C SER A 63 -12.75 2.77 13.42
N ILE A 64 -11.74 2.58 14.25
CA ILE A 64 -10.44 2.03 13.82
C ILE A 64 -10.58 0.61 13.30
N GLN A 65 -11.38 -0.22 13.98
CA GLN A 65 -11.63 -1.59 13.49
C GLN A 65 -12.28 -1.56 12.10
N LYS A 66 -13.31 -0.74 11.90
CA LYS A 66 -13.95 -0.56 10.59
C LYS A 66 -12.95 -0.11 9.53
N PHE A 67 -12.07 0.85 9.87
CA PHE A 67 -11.01 1.31 8.97
C PHE A 67 -10.10 0.16 8.54
N LEU A 68 -9.56 -0.60 9.48
CA LEU A 68 -8.65 -1.72 9.21
C LEU A 68 -9.33 -2.84 8.40
N ASP A 69 -10.58 -3.16 8.73
CA ASP A 69 -11.35 -4.20 8.03
C ASP A 69 -11.67 -3.79 6.60
N THR A 70 -11.95 -2.50 6.36
CA THR A 70 -12.17 -1.97 5.00
C THR A 70 -10.93 -2.16 4.10
N GLY A 71 -9.72 -1.89 4.61
CA GLY A 71 -8.49 -2.12 3.86
C GLY A 71 -8.25 -3.58 3.53
N LYS A 72 -8.45 -4.47 4.51
CA LYS A 72 -8.36 -5.93 4.30
C LYS A 72 -9.38 -6.42 3.26
N GLU A 73 -10.60 -5.92 3.32
CA GLU A 73 -11.64 -6.26 2.36
C GLU A 73 -11.29 -5.78 0.95
N ALA A 74 -10.82 -4.53 0.82
CA ALA A 74 -10.41 -3.96 -0.47
C ALA A 74 -9.27 -4.77 -1.11
N LEU A 75 -8.24 -5.10 -0.32
CA LEU A 75 -7.11 -5.90 -0.77
C LEU A 75 -7.55 -7.32 -1.19
N ASN A 76 -8.33 -8.00 -0.36
CA ASN A 76 -8.82 -9.35 -0.66
C ASN A 76 -9.65 -9.38 -1.95
N LYS A 77 -10.53 -8.41 -2.16
CA LYS A 77 -11.30 -8.29 -3.41
C LYS A 77 -10.40 -8.08 -4.62
N ALA A 78 -9.38 -7.23 -4.51
CA ALA A 78 -8.41 -7.01 -5.59
C ALA A 78 -7.63 -8.28 -5.92
N ILE A 79 -7.14 -9.00 -4.91
CA ILE A 79 -6.41 -10.28 -5.09
C ILE A 79 -7.30 -11.30 -5.83
N LEU A 80 -8.58 -11.43 -5.48
CA LEU A 80 -9.51 -12.34 -6.16
C LEU A 80 -9.72 -12.00 -7.64
N LEU A 81 -9.54 -10.74 -8.03
CA LEU A 81 -9.62 -10.27 -9.41
C LEU A 81 -8.28 -10.41 -10.17
N ALA A 82 -7.17 -10.62 -9.48
CA ALA A 82 -5.84 -10.73 -10.07
C ALA A 82 -5.66 -12.09 -10.77
N ARG A 83 -6.29 -12.24 -11.95
CA ARG A 83 -6.26 -13.48 -12.74
C ARG A 83 -6.25 -13.16 -14.24
N PRO A 84 -5.74 -14.10 -15.09
CA PRO A 84 -5.75 -13.92 -16.53
C PRO A 84 -7.11 -13.54 -17.09
N GLY A 85 -7.11 -12.63 -18.07
CA GLY A 85 -8.32 -12.08 -18.69
C GLY A 85 -8.85 -10.81 -18.02
N ARG A 86 -8.39 -10.49 -16.82
CA ARG A 86 -8.65 -9.21 -16.16
C ARG A 86 -7.61 -8.16 -16.55
N ARG A 87 -7.85 -6.93 -16.14
CA ARG A 87 -6.95 -5.79 -16.31
C ARG A 87 -6.57 -5.22 -14.95
N ILE A 88 -5.47 -4.50 -14.89
CA ILE A 88 -5.07 -3.76 -13.68
C ILE A 88 -6.21 -2.87 -13.17
N GLN A 89 -6.93 -2.23 -14.08
CA GLN A 89 -8.05 -1.35 -13.70
C GLN A 89 -9.23 -2.09 -13.04
N ASP A 90 -9.40 -3.40 -13.24
CA ASP A 90 -10.39 -4.18 -12.48
C ASP A 90 -10.05 -4.17 -10.99
N LEU A 91 -8.74 -4.26 -10.65
CA LEU A 91 -8.24 -4.18 -9.29
C LEU A 91 -8.46 -2.78 -8.71
N SER A 92 -8.07 -1.75 -9.48
CA SER A 92 -8.23 -0.34 -9.11
C SER A 92 -9.70 0.02 -8.81
N ILE A 93 -10.63 -0.37 -9.71
CA ILE A 93 -12.08 -0.16 -9.52
C ILE A 93 -12.54 -0.81 -8.22
N SER A 94 -12.13 -2.05 -7.96
CA SER A 94 -12.53 -2.81 -6.77
C SER A 94 -12.02 -2.17 -5.49
N MET A 95 -10.76 -1.76 -5.46
CA MET A 95 -10.13 -1.09 -4.31
C MET A 95 -10.81 0.24 -4.03
N GLN A 96 -10.85 1.13 -5.01
CA GLN A 96 -11.47 2.45 -4.90
C GLN A 96 -12.91 2.34 -4.40
N ARG A 97 -13.74 1.54 -5.06
CA ARG A 97 -15.15 1.39 -4.69
C ARG A 97 -15.31 0.90 -3.26
N THR A 98 -14.48 -0.04 -2.81
CA THR A 98 -14.60 -0.59 -1.45
C THR A 98 -14.30 0.48 -0.41
N VAL A 99 -13.20 1.23 -0.53
CA VAL A 99 -12.83 2.24 0.47
C VAL A 99 -13.75 3.47 0.41
N GLU A 100 -14.12 3.94 -0.78
CA GLU A 100 -14.99 5.12 -0.93
C GLU A 100 -16.44 4.84 -0.48
N THR A 101 -16.96 3.62 -0.71
CA THR A 101 -18.28 3.23 -0.19
C THR A 101 -18.30 3.18 1.34
N ALA A 102 -17.17 2.88 1.97
CA ALA A 102 -17.03 2.90 3.42
C ALA A 102 -16.88 4.31 4.02
N GLY A 103 -16.71 5.34 3.16
CA GLY A 103 -16.56 6.75 3.53
C GLY A 103 -15.09 7.19 3.66
N TYR A 104 -14.15 6.47 3.06
CA TYR A 104 -12.72 6.77 3.04
C TYR A 104 -12.27 7.22 1.66
N SER A 105 -11.04 7.73 1.54
CA SER A 105 -10.48 8.22 0.27
C SER A 105 -9.27 7.40 -0.16
N ALA A 106 -9.31 6.83 -1.37
CA ALA A 106 -8.14 6.17 -1.96
C ALA A 106 -7.05 7.21 -2.25
N VAL A 107 -5.82 6.95 -1.82
CA VAL A 107 -4.66 7.82 -2.09
C VAL A 107 -4.35 7.79 -3.57
N ARG A 108 -4.09 8.98 -4.16
CA ARG A 108 -3.89 9.15 -5.60
C ARG A 108 -2.44 9.35 -6.01
N ALA A 109 -1.56 9.61 -5.05
CA ALA A 109 -0.13 9.86 -5.31
C ALA A 109 0.73 8.59 -5.33
N LEU A 110 0.17 7.45 -4.91
CA LEU A 110 0.88 6.19 -4.72
C LEU A 110 0.19 5.05 -5.46
N THR A 111 0.97 4.02 -5.81
CA THR A 111 0.46 2.84 -6.52
C THR A 111 1.14 1.58 -6.02
N GLY A 112 0.45 0.45 -6.06
CA GLY A 112 1.09 -0.85 -6.13
C GLY A 112 1.83 -1.03 -7.47
N HIS A 113 2.52 -2.14 -7.64
CA HIS A 113 3.45 -2.29 -8.76
C HIS A 113 3.73 -3.76 -9.10
N GLY A 114 4.34 -4.01 -10.25
CA GLY A 114 5.05 -5.24 -10.52
C GLY A 114 6.28 -5.35 -9.62
N ILE A 115 6.72 -6.57 -9.33
CA ILE A 115 7.87 -6.83 -8.47
C ILE A 115 8.63 -8.08 -8.95
N GLY A 116 9.94 -8.07 -8.82
CA GLY A 116 10.77 -9.19 -9.22
C GLY A 116 12.25 -8.93 -8.99
N ARG A 117 13.02 -8.74 -10.05
CA ARG A 117 14.45 -8.41 -9.95
C ARG A 117 14.69 -6.99 -9.45
N HIS A 118 13.73 -6.10 -9.72
CA HIS A 118 13.67 -4.77 -9.12
C HIS A 118 12.50 -4.72 -8.12
N LEU A 119 12.61 -3.86 -7.12
CA LEU A 119 11.55 -3.65 -6.14
C LEU A 119 10.28 -3.13 -6.84
N HIS A 120 10.43 -2.15 -7.72
CA HIS A 120 9.35 -1.59 -8.51
C HIS A 120 9.55 -1.93 -9.99
N GLU A 121 8.61 -2.69 -10.53
CA GLU A 121 8.53 -3.07 -11.95
C GLU A 121 7.13 -2.69 -12.50
N GLU A 122 7.01 -2.64 -13.82
CA GLU A 122 5.70 -2.53 -14.46
C GLU A 122 4.86 -3.82 -14.28
N PRO A 123 3.54 -3.70 -14.24
CA PRO A 123 2.74 -2.49 -14.36
C PRO A 123 2.52 -1.79 -13.02
N ALA A 124 2.28 -0.47 -13.05
CA ALA A 124 1.72 0.23 -11.89
C ALA A 124 0.28 -0.26 -11.61
N ILE A 125 -0.08 -0.33 -10.31
CA ILE A 125 -1.40 -0.78 -9.83
C ILE A 125 -2.03 0.33 -8.97
N PRO A 126 -2.63 1.36 -9.57
CA PRO A 126 -3.24 2.44 -8.80
C PRO A 126 -4.38 1.94 -7.90
N CYS A 127 -4.52 2.56 -6.72
CA CYS A 127 -5.64 2.31 -5.80
C CYS A 127 -6.97 2.91 -6.28
N PHE A 128 -6.94 3.65 -7.40
CA PHE A 128 -8.08 4.37 -8.00
C PHE A 128 -8.06 4.25 -9.52
N VAL A 129 -9.17 4.58 -10.16
CA VAL A 129 -9.31 4.50 -11.62
C VAL A 129 -8.49 5.56 -12.31
N VAL A 130 -7.64 5.15 -13.26
CA VAL A 130 -6.78 6.01 -14.08
C VAL A 130 -6.98 5.67 -15.55
N GLY A 131 -7.27 6.70 -16.34
CA GLY A 131 -7.39 6.57 -17.81
C GLY A 131 -8.56 5.69 -18.26
N ALA A 132 -8.50 5.27 -19.52
CA ALA A 132 -9.56 4.46 -20.12
C ALA A 132 -9.33 2.96 -19.83
N TYR A 133 -10.42 2.25 -19.54
CA TYR A 133 -10.37 0.79 -19.27
C TYR A 133 -9.66 0.01 -20.39
N ALA A 134 -9.93 0.37 -21.66
CA ALA A 134 -9.37 -0.33 -22.81
C ALA A 134 -7.84 -0.29 -22.89
N THR A 135 -7.21 0.76 -22.37
CA THR A 135 -5.75 0.96 -22.36
C THR A 135 -5.07 0.40 -21.11
N SER A 136 -5.82 0.00 -20.08
CA SER A 136 -5.27 -0.59 -18.87
C SER A 136 -4.55 -1.91 -19.17
N PRO A 137 -3.37 -2.18 -18.60
CA PRO A 137 -2.62 -3.43 -18.84
C PRO A 137 -3.46 -4.66 -18.51
N LYS A 138 -3.33 -5.70 -19.36
CA LYS A 138 -3.96 -7.00 -19.11
C LYS A 138 -3.12 -7.82 -18.15
N LEU A 139 -3.78 -8.52 -17.26
CA LEU A 139 -3.15 -9.51 -16.40
C LEU A 139 -2.84 -10.78 -17.21
N VAL A 140 -1.60 -11.19 -17.21
CA VAL A 140 -1.13 -12.40 -17.91
C VAL A 140 -0.42 -13.35 -16.93
N PRO A 141 -0.43 -14.66 -17.23
CA PRO A 141 0.30 -15.63 -16.41
C PRO A 141 1.79 -15.28 -16.29
N GLY A 142 2.35 -15.45 -15.10
CA GLY A 142 3.76 -15.16 -14.81
C GLY A 142 4.03 -13.75 -14.26
N MET A 143 3.05 -12.86 -14.26
CA MET A 143 3.19 -11.58 -13.55
C MET A 143 3.30 -11.82 -12.04
N VAL A 144 4.21 -11.10 -11.40
CA VAL A 144 4.33 -11.01 -9.94
C VAL A 144 4.02 -9.57 -9.55
N LEU A 145 3.11 -9.37 -8.63
CA LEU A 145 2.50 -8.07 -8.34
C LEU A 145 2.50 -7.81 -6.84
N ALA A 146 2.93 -6.61 -6.43
CA ALA A 146 2.65 -6.02 -5.13
C ALA A 146 1.31 -5.28 -5.24
N ILE A 147 0.24 -5.93 -4.75
CA ILE A 147 -1.11 -5.35 -4.72
C ILE A 147 -1.31 -4.75 -3.34
N GLU A 148 -1.45 -3.45 -3.30
CA GLU A 148 -1.56 -2.70 -2.05
C GLU A 148 -2.69 -1.68 -2.12
N ILE A 149 -3.27 -1.36 -0.98
CA ILE A 149 -4.29 -0.33 -0.87
C ILE A 149 -3.86 0.73 0.13
N MET A 150 -3.63 1.93 -0.36
CA MET A 150 -3.39 3.12 0.45
C MET A 150 -4.63 3.99 0.44
N TYR A 151 -5.13 4.32 1.61
CA TYR A 151 -6.34 5.13 1.77
C TYR A 151 -6.33 5.87 3.10
N ASN A 152 -7.00 7.02 3.13
CA ASN A 152 -7.09 7.93 4.26
C ASN A 152 -8.52 7.99 4.79
N GLN A 153 -8.68 8.39 6.04
CA GLN A 153 -10.00 8.66 6.63
C GLN A 153 -10.65 9.92 6.06
N GLY A 154 -9.85 10.92 5.77
CA GLY A 154 -10.27 12.19 5.21
C GLY A 154 -10.03 12.30 3.70
N THR A 155 -9.17 13.22 3.28
CA THR A 155 -8.90 13.47 1.85
C THR A 155 -7.96 12.44 1.22
N SER A 156 -7.91 12.42 -0.11
CA SER A 156 -6.98 11.56 -0.86
C SER A 156 -5.55 12.11 -0.88
N ASP A 157 -5.33 13.30 -0.34
CA ASP A 157 -4.09 14.04 -0.49
C ASP A 157 -3.05 13.61 0.54
N VAL A 158 -1.79 13.65 0.12
CA VAL A 158 -0.65 13.31 0.95
C VAL A 158 0.46 14.34 0.77
N VAL A 159 1.32 14.44 1.77
CA VAL A 159 2.47 15.35 1.77
C VAL A 159 3.73 14.62 2.21
N TYR A 160 4.88 15.08 1.72
CA TYR A 160 6.16 14.66 2.29
C TYR A 160 6.33 15.31 3.66
N GLN A 161 6.66 14.51 4.67
CA GLN A 161 7.09 15.05 5.97
C GLN A 161 8.48 15.64 5.83
N ASN A 162 8.60 16.92 6.21
CA ASN A 162 9.67 17.83 5.78
C ASN A 162 11.08 17.49 6.25
N ALA A 163 11.29 16.69 7.28
CA ALA A 163 12.60 16.50 7.87
C ALA A 163 13.50 15.52 7.08
N ASP A 164 12.92 14.56 6.40
CA ASP A 164 13.66 13.49 5.72
C ASP A 164 13.45 13.45 4.20
N GLY A 165 12.45 14.15 3.66
CA GLY A 165 12.08 14.14 2.24
C GLY A 165 11.63 12.79 1.69
N TRP A 166 11.31 11.84 2.58
CA TRP A 166 11.00 10.46 2.27
C TRP A 166 9.64 10.00 2.81
N THR A 167 9.38 10.26 4.09
CA THR A 167 8.13 9.89 4.76
C THR A 167 6.94 10.63 4.16
N ILE A 168 5.90 9.91 3.82
CA ILE A 168 4.66 10.44 3.24
C ILE A 168 3.53 10.28 4.24
N ALA A 169 2.83 11.36 4.53
CA ALA A 169 1.73 11.41 5.47
C ALA A 169 0.46 11.98 4.84
N THR A 170 -0.70 11.70 5.43
CA THR A 170 -1.96 12.37 5.07
C THR A 170 -1.90 13.86 5.41
N THR A 171 -2.72 14.66 4.76
CA THR A 171 -2.80 16.12 4.99
C THR A 171 -3.77 16.49 6.12
N ASP A 172 -4.55 15.54 6.62
CA ASP A 172 -5.62 15.72 7.62
C ASP A 172 -5.51 14.77 8.82
#